data_bba33bd480d0b53c3230a22a7afc670d
#
_entry.id   bba33bd480d0b53c3230a22a7afc670d
#
_cell.length_a   1.000
_cell.length_b   1.000
_cell.length_c   1.000
_cell.angle_alpha   90.00
_cell.angle_beta   90.00
_cell.angle_gamma   90.00
#
_symmetry.space_group_name_H-M   'P 1'
#
loop_
_entity.id
_entity.type
_entity.pdbx_description
1 polymer ?
#
loop_
_entity_poly.entity_id
_entity_poly.type
_entity_poly.pdbx_seq_one_letter_code
_entity_poly.pdbx_strand_id
1 'polypeptide(L)'
;MRITFALMIANRGFFPGEVIALAREEIKKVLEEEGYGCICMEEDKTRFGAVETREEGRRYAEFLKEHEGEYQGILLSMPNFGDENGALEALKEVNVPILIQAYPDEMDKMDFTHRRDAMCGKFAMCNVLRQAKIPFSLTSEFVEKPSEEVFRKDLEKFASICRICAGMKHFNIGAIGARTTAFKTVRVDETALQRAGINVETIDLSEVFARMQAMPEERILKAKEKVLAVTDFGNWPEEKLLKIAALQEVLEDLAKEYALDAMAIRCWPELQTNIGIAPCTNVGILNEMGIATACELDIPNAVMMRAQALAGDRPGTLLDFNNNYGSSKDK
;
A
#
# COMPACT_ATOMS: atom_id res chain seq x y z
N MET A 1 5.83 6.98 -2.70
CA MET A 1 6.54 6.79 -1.38
C MET A 1 7.70 5.83 -1.57
N ARG A 2 8.94 6.25 -1.19
CA ARG A 2 10.10 5.35 -1.22
C ARG A 2 9.95 4.30 -0.11
N ILE A 3 10.05 3.02 -0.45
CA ILE A 3 9.99 1.91 0.51
C ILE A 3 11.38 1.62 1.05
N THR A 4 11.47 1.43 2.37
CA THR A 4 12.66 0.95 3.08
C THR A 4 12.35 -0.41 3.70
N PHE A 5 13.24 -1.37 3.50
CA PHE A 5 13.15 -2.69 4.13
C PHE A 5 14.10 -2.81 5.31
N ALA A 6 13.65 -3.47 6.38
CA ALA A 6 14.53 -3.98 7.41
C ALA A 6 15.04 -5.35 6.97
N LEU A 7 16.34 -5.47 6.75
CA LEU A 7 16.98 -6.73 6.36
C LEU A 7 17.30 -7.55 7.60
N MET A 8 16.63 -8.69 7.72
CA MET A 8 16.93 -9.73 8.71
C MET A 8 17.62 -10.91 8.02
N ILE A 9 18.79 -11.28 8.49
CA ILE A 9 19.50 -12.47 7.99
C ILE A 9 19.42 -13.56 9.05
N ALA A 10 18.84 -14.72 8.70
CA ALA A 10 18.78 -15.86 9.58
C ALA A 10 20.01 -16.77 9.38
N ASN A 11 20.58 -17.25 10.47
CA ASN A 11 21.70 -18.18 10.47
C ASN A 11 21.41 -19.38 11.38
N ARG A 12 22.06 -20.51 11.11
CA ARG A 12 22.11 -21.66 12.02
C ARG A 12 23.55 -22.13 12.19
N GLY A 13 24.03 -22.18 13.42
CA GLY A 13 25.44 -22.18 13.81
C GLY A 13 26.35 -23.26 13.30
N PHE A 14 25.83 -24.37 12.78
CA PHE A 14 26.65 -25.42 12.18
C PHE A 14 26.62 -25.44 10.63
N PHE A 15 25.92 -24.50 10.02
CA PHE A 15 25.98 -24.26 8.58
C PHE A 15 27.06 -23.21 8.23
N PRO A 16 27.48 -23.13 6.95
CA PRO A 16 28.52 -22.16 6.53
C PRO A 16 28.17 -20.72 6.92
N GLY A 17 29.01 -20.08 7.73
CA GLY A 17 28.80 -18.69 8.17
C GLY A 17 29.33 -17.66 7.18
N GLU A 18 30.31 -18.00 6.35
CA GLU A 18 30.89 -17.10 5.34
C GLU A 18 29.87 -16.63 4.30
N VAL A 19 28.80 -17.40 4.08
CA VAL A 19 27.71 -17.01 3.15
C VAL A 19 26.88 -15.83 3.65
N ILE A 20 26.95 -15.49 4.95
CA ILE A 20 26.13 -14.43 5.56
C ILE A 20 26.55 -13.04 5.04
N ALA A 21 27.87 -12.74 5.09
CA ALA A 21 28.39 -11.46 4.60
C ALA A 21 28.11 -11.26 3.10
N LEU A 22 28.33 -12.30 2.30
CA LEU A 22 28.07 -12.28 0.87
C LEU A 22 26.58 -12.00 0.56
N ALA A 23 25.67 -12.66 1.27
CA ALA A 23 24.25 -12.47 1.11
C ALA A 23 23.81 -11.05 1.50
N ARG A 24 24.38 -10.51 2.58
CA ARG A 24 24.11 -9.13 3.01
C ARG A 24 24.46 -8.12 1.93
N GLU A 25 25.67 -8.22 1.39
CA GLU A 25 26.15 -7.30 0.36
C GLU A 25 25.35 -7.44 -0.94
N GLU A 26 25.05 -8.67 -1.36
CA GLU A 26 24.25 -8.92 -2.56
C GLU A 26 22.85 -8.29 -2.44
N ILE A 27 22.16 -8.52 -1.30
CA ILE A 27 20.81 -7.99 -1.08
C ILE A 27 20.83 -6.47 -1.00
N LYS A 28 21.74 -5.87 -0.24
CA LYS A 28 21.87 -4.40 -0.14
C LYS A 28 22.07 -3.78 -1.52
N LYS A 29 22.96 -4.37 -2.33
CA LYS A 29 23.22 -3.91 -3.70
C LYS A 29 21.95 -3.97 -4.56
N VAL A 30 21.21 -5.08 -4.52
CA VAL A 30 19.97 -5.22 -5.29
C VAL A 30 18.92 -4.22 -4.83
N LEU A 31 18.75 -4.01 -3.51
CA LEU A 31 17.82 -3.01 -2.99
C LEU A 31 18.18 -1.59 -3.44
N GLU A 32 19.46 -1.25 -3.46
CA GLU A 32 19.95 0.04 -3.95
C GLU A 32 19.70 0.22 -5.45
N GLU A 33 20.01 -0.79 -6.27
CA GLU A 33 19.76 -0.80 -7.71
C GLU A 33 18.28 -0.61 -8.05
N GLU A 34 17.38 -1.21 -7.27
CA GLU A 34 15.92 -1.08 -7.42
C GLU A 34 15.35 0.19 -6.75
N GLY A 35 16.20 1.04 -6.13
CA GLY A 35 15.80 2.30 -5.52
C GLY A 35 15.12 2.19 -4.15
N TYR A 36 15.19 1.03 -3.50
CA TYR A 36 14.70 0.83 -2.14
C TYR A 36 15.70 1.27 -1.07
N GLY A 37 15.18 1.66 0.09
CA GLY A 37 15.99 1.83 1.30
C GLY A 37 16.25 0.49 1.99
N CYS A 38 17.34 0.42 2.76
CA CYS A 38 17.66 -0.73 3.57
C CYS A 38 18.17 -0.29 4.94
N ILE A 39 17.57 -0.79 6.01
CA ILE A 39 18.16 -0.78 7.34
C ILE A 39 18.58 -2.21 7.68
N CYS A 40 19.74 -2.36 8.29
CA CYS A 40 20.30 -3.65 8.64
C CYS A 40 21.10 -3.54 9.93
N MET A 41 20.92 -4.51 10.82
CA MET A 41 21.70 -4.56 12.05
C MET A 41 23.20 -4.69 11.72
N GLU A 42 24.05 -3.98 12.46
CA GLU A 42 25.50 -3.99 12.29
C GLU A 42 26.09 -5.39 12.59
N GLU A 43 27.21 -5.70 11.93
CA GLU A 43 27.79 -7.05 11.97
C GLU A 43 28.36 -7.45 13.34
N ASP A 44 28.71 -6.45 14.15
CA ASP A 44 29.28 -6.65 15.49
C ASP A 44 28.23 -6.81 16.60
N LYS A 45 26.95 -6.58 16.32
CA LYS A 45 25.88 -6.67 17.32
C LYS A 45 25.47 -8.10 17.64
N THR A 46 25.64 -9.01 16.70
CA THR A 46 25.39 -10.44 16.86
C THR A 46 26.44 -11.23 16.04
N ARG A 47 26.42 -12.55 16.11
CA ARG A 47 27.31 -13.35 15.27
C ARG A 47 27.00 -13.06 13.77
N PHE A 48 27.91 -12.41 13.09
CA PHE A 48 27.78 -11.95 11.70
C PHE A 48 26.68 -10.90 11.45
N GLY A 49 26.15 -10.22 12.47
CA GLY A 49 24.97 -9.39 12.34
C GLY A 49 23.70 -10.16 11.89
N ALA A 50 23.70 -11.47 12.07
CA ALA A 50 22.61 -12.38 11.75
C ALA A 50 21.83 -12.77 13.02
N VAL A 51 20.69 -13.43 12.84
CA VAL A 51 19.87 -13.94 13.94
C VAL A 51 19.96 -15.46 13.95
N GLU A 52 20.55 -16.01 15.03
CA GLU A 52 20.78 -17.44 15.23
C GLU A 52 20.16 -17.96 16.52
N THR A 53 20.18 -17.16 17.59
CA THR A 53 19.71 -17.54 18.91
C THR A 53 18.50 -16.72 19.33
N ARG A 54 17.78 -17.17 20.38
CA ARG A 54 16.69 -16.35 20.97
C ARG A 54 17.17 -15.00 21.48
N GLU A 55 18.38 -14.93 22.04
CA GLU A 55 18.94 -13.67 22.51
C GLU A 55 19.20 -12.71 21.35
N GLU A 56 19.78 -13.19 20.28
CA GLU A 56 19.99 -12.39 19.06
C GLU A 56 18.65 -11.99 18.43
N GLY A 57 17.63 -12.86 18.49
CA GLY A 57 16.28 -12.52 18.09
C GLY A 57 15.69 -11.34 18.89
N ARG A 58 15.92 -11.30 20.21
CA ARG A 58 15.51 -10.15 21.06
C ARG A 58 16.25 -8.87 20.68
N ARG A 59 17.57 -8.96 20.45
CA ARG A 59 18.37 -7.79 19.99
C ARG A 59 17.86 -7.27 18.64
N TYR A 60 17.48 -8.16 17.74
CA TYR A 60 16.90 -7.76 16.47
C TYR A 60 15.51 -7.11 16.66
N ALA A 61 14.69 -7.64 17.57
CA ALA A 61 13.41 -7.00 17.92
C ALA A 61 13.59 -5.59 18.53
N GLU A 62 14.63 -5.40 19.37
CA GLU A 62 15.01 -4.08 19.90
C GLU A 62 15.46 -3.14 18.77
N PHE A 63 16.31 -3.62 17.85
CA PHE A 63 16.71 -2.87 16.65
C PHE A 63 15.50 -2.44 15.81
N LEU A 64 14.53 -3.32 15.57
CA LEU A 64 13.32 -2.97 14.85
C LEU A 64 12.50 -1.88 15.57
N LYS A 65 12.43 -1.94 16.89
CA LYS A 65 11.71 -0.96 17.71
C LYS A 65 12.42 0.40 17.72
N GLU A 66 13.74 0.43 17.76
CA GLU A 66 14.54 1.68 17.68
C GLU A 66 14.34 2.39 16.34
N HIS A 67 14.02 1.66 15.27
CA HIS A 67 13.81 2.15 13.92
C HIS A 67 12.34 2.14 13.50
N GLU A 68 11.41 2.13 14.48
CA GLU A 68 9.97 2.12 14.19
C GLU A 68 9.58 3.34 13.35
N GLY A 69 8.87 3.11 12.24
CA GLY A 69 8.47 4.14 11.28
C GLY A 69 9.48 4.39 10.14
N GLU A 70 10.72 3.93 10.26
CA GLU A 70 11.74 4.11 9.22
C GLU A 70 11.66 3.04 8.13
N TYR A 71 11.00 1.91 8.38
CA TYR A 71 10.84 0.81 7.43
C TYR A 71 9.36 0.41 7.26
N GLN A 72 9.01 -0.15 6.11
CA GLN A 72 7.64 -0.54 5.75
C GLN A 72 7.47 -2.05 5.55
N GLY A 73 8.56 -2.80 5.56
CA GLY A 73 8.54 -4.25 5.45
C GLY A 73 9.84 -4.89 5.91
N ILE A 74 9.81 -6.18 6.20
CA ILE A 74 10.98 -6.97 6.56
C ILE A 74 11.30 -7.92 5.42
N LEU A 75 12.56 -7.92 4.99
CA LEU A 75 13.12 -8.93 4.12
C LEU A 75 13.89 -9.93 5.00
N LEU A 76 13.29 -11.10 5.25
CA LEU A 76 13.93 -12.21 5.94
C LEU A 76 14.68 -13.04 4.91
N SER A 77 16.01 -12.93 4.91
CA SER A 77 16.90 -13.71 4.03
C SER A 77 17.49 -14.89 4.77
N MET A 78 17.52 -16.02 4.08
CA MET A 78 18.06 -17.29 4.57
C MET A 78 19.20 -17.74 3.65
N PRO A 79 20.45 -17.28 3.91
CA PRO A 79 21.64 -17.73 3.17
C PRO A 79 22.00 -19.19 3.44
N ASN A 80 21.59 -19.72 4.59
CA ASN A 80 21.62 -21.12 4.98
C ASN A 80 20.31 -21.50 5.68
N PHE A 81 20.26 -22.62 6.39
CA PHE A 81 19.05 -23.19 7.01
C PHE A 81 18.28 -22.19 7.89
N GLY A 82 18.95 -21.28 8.59
CA GLY A 82 18.35 -20.35 9.54
C GLY A 82 17.90 -21.01 10.86
N ASP A 83 17.68 -20.20 11.90
CA ASP A 83 17.18 -20.65 13.20
C ASP A 83 15.77 -20.11 13.48
N GLU A 84 14.82 -21.03 13.71
CA GLU A 84 13.41 -20.68 13.92
C GLU A 84 13.17 -20.00 15.26
N ASN A 85 13.94 -20.34 16.31
CA ASN A 85 13.76 -19.74 17.63
C ASN A 85 14.18 -18.27 17.65
N GLY A 86 15.30 -17.97 17.01
CA GLY A 86 15.78 -16.60 16.85
C GLY A 86 14.80 -15.76 16.03
N ALA A 87 14.37 -16.30 14.88
CA ALA A 87 13.40 -15.61 14.02
C ALA A 87 12.06 -15.37 14.71
N LEU A 88 11.55 -16.36 15.45
CA LEU A 88 10.31 -16.21 16.19
C LEU A 88 10.38 -15.09 17.25
N GLU A 89 11.47 -15.03 18.03
CA GLU A 89 11.69 -13.95 19.01
C GLU A 89 11.80 -12.59 18.34
N ALA A 90 12.45 -12.51 17.18
CA ALA A 90 12.62 -11.28 16.42
C ALA A 90 11.31 -10.72 15.83
N LEU A 91 10.39 -11.62 15.41
CA LEU A 91 9.26 -11.26 14.55
C LEU A 91 7.90 -11.30 15.27
N LYS A 92 7.81 -11.82 16.50
CA LYS A 92 6.53 -12.03 17.21
C LYS A 92 5.68 -10.78 17.44
N GLU A 93 6.29 -9.60 17.51
CA GLU A 93 5.61 -8.30 17.76
C GLU A 93 5.61 -7.39 16.53
N VAL A 94 6.05 -7.90 15.38
CA VAL A 94 6.14 -7.13 14.14
C VAL A 94 4.77 -6.88 13.54
N ASN A 95 4.53 -5.64 13.12
CA ASN A 95 3.28 -5.19 12.51
C ASN A 95 3.50 -4.56 11.11
N VAL A 96 4.42 -5.15 10.35
CA VAL A 96 4.68 -4.83 8.94
C VAL A 96 4.78 -6.12 8.13
N PRO A 97 4.56 -6.09 6.80
CA PRO A 97 4.73 -7.26 5.94
C PRO A 97 6.13 -7.88 6.03
N ILE A 98 6.21 -9.19 5.87
CA ILE A 98 7.47 -9.96 5.85
C ILE A 98 7.55 -10.71 4.52
N LEU A 99 8.68 -10.61 3.82
CA LEU A 99 9.01 -11.46 2.67
C LEU A 99 10.12 -12.43 3.06
N ILE A 100 9.93 -13.72 2.79
CA ILE A 100 10.95 -14.76 3.07
C ILE A 100 11.64 -15.15 1.76
N GLN A 101 12.93 -14.85 1.67
CA GLN A 101 13.82 -15.27 0.60
C GLN A 101 14.80 -16.32 1.13
N ALA A 102 15.14 -17.33 0.32
CA ALA A 102 16.18 -18.31 0.64
C ALA A 102 17.05 -18.60 -0.58
N TYR A 103 18.33 -18.87 -0.33
CA TYR A 103 19.30 -19.15 -1.38
C TYR A 103 19.21 -20.60 -1.85
N PRO A 104 19.36 -20.89 -3.15
CA PRO A 104 19.56 -22.25 -3.63
C PRO A 104 20.93 -22.78 -3.21
N ASP A 105 21.04 -24.10 -3.07
CA ASP A 105 22.33 -24.77 -2.96
C ASP A 105 23.11 -24.70 -4.28
N GLU A 106 24.44 -24.67 -4.19
CA GLU A 106 25.33 -24.77 -5.35
C GLU A 106 25.65 -26.25 -5.61
N MET A 107 25.43 -26.71 -6.85
CA MET A 107 25.52 -28.12 -7.21
C MET A 107 26.89 -28.79 -6.92
N ASP A 108 27.96 -27.99 -6.92
CA ASP A 108 29.33 -28.41 -6.60
C ASP A 108 29.68 -28.27 -5.11
N LYS A 109 28.73 -27.82 -4.28
CA LYS A 109 28.93 -27.61 -2.82
C LYS A 109 27.83 -28.29 -1.99
N MET A 110 27.52 -29.54 -2.33
CA MET A 110 26.47 -30.33 -1.66
C MET A 110 26.95 -31.16 -0.49
N ASP A 111 28.24 -31.09 -0.15
CA ASP A 111 28.79 -31.81 1.01
C ASP A 111 28.35 -31.15 2.33
N PHE A 112 28.57 -31.89 3.43
CA PHE A 112 28.11 -31.46 4.75
C PHE A 112 28.68 -30.11 5.21
N THR A 113 29.86 -29.73 4.75
CA THR A 113 30.53 -28.48 5.18
C THR A 113 30.06 -27.25 4.42
N HIS A 114 29.66 -27.41 3.15
CA HIS A 114 29.42 -26.29 2.26
C HIS A 114 27.96 -26.10 1.86
N ARG A 115 27.11 -27.14 2.01
CA ARG A 115 25.69 -27.03 1.66
C ARG A 115 24.99 -26.00 2.53
N ARG A 116 24.06 -25.27 1.94
CA ARG A 116 23.25 -24.25 2.62
C ARG A 116 22.02 -24.83 3.31
N ASP A 117 21.38 -25.84 2.70
CA ASP A 117 20.10 -26.42 3.11
C ASP A 117 19.00 -25.34 3.35
N ALA A 118 19.11 -24.20 2.70
CA ALA A 118 18.20 -23.06 2.92
C ALA A 118 16.77 -23.34 2.45
N MET A 119 16.60 -24.18 1.43
CA MET A 119 15.28 -24.65 1.01
C MET A 119 14.56 -25.39 2.13
N CYS A 120 15.21 -26.35 2.77
CA CYS A 120 14.68 -27.09 3.90
C CYS A 120 14.39 -26.17 5.09
N GLY A 121 15.33 -25.27 5.38
CA GLY A 121 15.17 -24.25 6.42
C GLY A 121 13.98 -23.32 6.17
N LYS A 122 13.71 -22.93 4.92
CA LYS A 122 12.55 -22.10 4.56
C LYS A 122 11.23 -22.81 4.85
N PHE A 123 11.12 -24.12 4.59
CA PHE A 123 9.94 -24.91 5.00
C PHE A 123 9.73 -24.86 6.52
N ALA A 124 10.79 -25.05 7.30
CA ALA A 124 10.73 -25.01 8.75
C ALA A 124 10.33 -23.60 9.24
N MET A 125 10.94 -22.56 8.70
CA MET A 125 10.64 -21.16 9.02
C MET A 125 9.18 -20.81 8.73
N CYS A 126 8.68 -21.15 7.55
CA CYS A 126 7.27 -20.92 7.18
C CYS A 126 6.31 -21.62 8.13
N ASN A 127 6.63 -22.87 8.52
CA ASN A 127 5.81 -23.64 9.44
C ASN A 127 5.74 -22.97 10.83
N VAL A 128 6.86 -22.53 11.38
CA VAL A 128 6.92 -21.89 12.71
C VAL A 128 6.22 -20.55 12.72
N LEU A 129 6.44 -19.68 11.73
CA LEU A 129 5.75 -18.41 11.62
C LEU A 129 4.23 -18.59 11.47
N ARG A 130 3.80 -19.58 10.67
CA ARG A 130 2.37 -19.94 10.56
C ARG A 130 1.77 -20.40 11.89
N GLN A 131 2.46 -21.27 12.66
CA GLN A 131 2.02 -21.71 13.99
C GLN A 131 1.89 -20.52 14.95
N ALA A 132 2.80 -19.56 14.87
CA ALA A 132 2.78 -18.32 15.65
C ALA A 132 1.75 -17.28 15.13
N LYS A 133 1.04 -17.56 14.03
CA LYS A 133 0.10 -16.66 13.36
C LYS A 133 0.75 -15.35 12.88
N ILE A 134 2.03 -15.37 12.57
CA ILE A 134 2.76 -14.28 11.96
C ILE A 134 2.58 -14.36 10.43
N PRO A 135 1.93 -13.38 9.80
CA PRO A 135 1.73 -13.40 8.35
C PRO A 135 3.03 -13.13 7.60
N PHE A 136 3.22 -13.79 6.47
CA PHE A 136 4.38 -13.59 5.60
C PHE A 136 4.02 -13.83 4.13
N SER A 137 4.86 -13.30 3.24
CA SER A 137 4.86 -13.54 1.80
C SER A 137 6.03 -14.43 1.42
N LEU A 138 5.88 -15.16 0.33
CA LEU A 138 6.94 -15.97 -0.27
C LEU A 138 7.35 -15.39 -1.61
N THR A 139 8.59 -15.63 -1.99
CA THR A 139 9.12 -15.42 -3.32
C THR A 139 8.45 -16.36 -4.33
N SER A 140 8.37 -15.98 -5.60
CA SER A 140 7.72 -16.74 -6.67
C SER A 140 8.39 -18.11 -6.88
N GLU A 141 9.73 -18.14 -6.89
CA GLU A 141 10.48 -19.37 -6.75
C GLU A 141 10.76 -19.63 -5.27
N PHE A 142 10.67 -20.88 -4.83
CA PHE A 142 10.81 -21.18 -3.41
C PHE A 142 12.23 -20.89 -2.87
N VAL A 143 13.25 -21.06 -3.69
CA VAL A 143 14.63 -20.60 -3.47
C VAL A 143 15.10 -19.87 -4.71
N GLU A 144 15.75 -18.72 -4.52
CA GLU A 144 16.24 -17.86 -5.62
C GLU A 144 17.36 -16.95 -5.13
N LYS A 145 18.26 -16.57 -6.02
CA LYS A 145 19.30 -15.59 -5.69
C LYS A 145 18.75 -14.17 -5.81
N PRO A 146 19.15 -13.26 -4.92
CA PRO A 146 18.75 -11.87 -5.01
C PRO A 146 19.13 -11.18 -6.33
N SER A 147 20.20 -11.59 -6.96
CA SER A 147 20.66 -11.07 -8.26
C SER A 147 19.77 -11.48 -9.45
N GLU A 148 18.87 -12.45 -9.27
CA GLU A 148 18.02 -12.95 -10.36
C GLU A 148 16.82 -12.01 -10.61
N GLU A 149 16.40 -11.95 -11.87
CA GLU A 149 15.28 -11.09 -12.33
C GLU A 149 13.95 -11.46 -11.64
N VAL A 150 13.74 -12.72 -11.29
CA VAL A 150 12.54 -13.18 -10.60
C VAL A 150 12.44 -12.55 -9.21
N PHE A 151 13.55 -12.47 -8.47
CA PHE A 151 13.58 -11.81 -7.16
C PHE A 151 13.30 -10.31 -7.25
N ARG A 152 13.81 -9.61 -8.28
CA ARG A 152 13.53 -8.19 -8.51
C ARG A 152 12.02 -7.93 -8.71
N LYS A 153 11.33 -8.79 -9.44
CA LYS A 153 9.86 -8.75 -9.59
C LYS A 153 9.13 -9.03 -8.28
N ASP A 154 9.64 -9.96 -7.48
CA ASP A 154 9.08 -10.25 -6.16
C ASP A 154 9.28 -9.07 -5.18
N LEU A 155 10.42 -8.38 -5.25
CA LEU A 155 10.64 -7.13 -4.50
C LEU A 155 9.65 -6.03 -4.90
N GLU A 156 9.42 -5.82 -6.20
CA GLU A 156 8.45 -4.84 -6.69
C GLU A 156 7.03 -5.14 -6.17
N LYS A 157 6.60 -6.41 -6.27
CA LYS A 157 5.34 -6.88 -5.72
C LYS A 157 5.26 -6.71 -4.20
N PHE A 158 6.32 -7.04 -3.49
CA PHE A 158 6.39 -6.90 -2.04
C PHE A 158 6.39 -5.43 -1.61
N ALA A 159 7.10 -4.56 -2.33
CA ALA A 159 7.06 -3.11 -2.10
C ALA A 159 5.64 -2.55 -2.29
N SER A 160 4.88 -3.07 -3.26
CA SER A 160 3.46 -2.71 -3.45
C SER A 160 2.61 -3.12 -2.25
N ILE A 161 2.80 -4.33 -1.70
CA ILE A 161 2.15 -4.77 -0.47
C ILE A 161 2.51 -3.85 0.71
N CYS A 162 3.78 -3.50 0.86
CA CYS A 162 4.24 -2.59 1.91
C CYS A 162 3.62 -1.19 1.77
N ARG A 163 3.52 -0.64 0.56
CA ARG A 163 2.83 0.64 0.29
C ARG A 163 1.37 0.60 0.72
N ILE A 164 0.65 -0.47 0.36
CA ILE A 164 -0.75 -0.65 0.77
C ILE A 164 -0.86 -0.70 2.29
N CYS A 165 -0.10 -1.58 2.94
CA CYS A 165 -0.18 -1.76 4.39
C CYS A 165 0.17 -0.47 5.16
N ALA A 166 1.19 0.27 4.71
CA ALA A 166 1.58 1.54 5.33
C ALA A 166 0.57 2.65 5.07
N GLY A 167 0.11 2.79 3.81
CA GLY A 167 -0.80 3.87 3.40
C GLY A 167 -2.27 3.66 3.75
N MET A 168 -2.65 2.44 4.17
CA MET A 168 -3.99 2.14 4.71
C MET A 168 -4.03 2.16 6.24
N LYS A 169 -2.89 2.37 6.89
CA LYS A 169 -2.81 2.55 8.34
C LYS A 169 -3.35 3.94 8.69
N HIS A 170 -4.34 4.02 9.60
CA HIS A 170 -5.01 5.30 9.95
C HIS A 170 -5.68 6.00 8.76
N PHE A 171 -6.42 5.25 7.98
CA PHE A 171 -7.06 5.68 6.76
C PHE A 171 -8.41 6.37 7.04
N ASN A 172 -8.57 7.62 6.58
CA ASN A 172 -9.81 8.39 6.69
C ASN A 172 -10.49 8.52 5.34
N ILE A 173 -11.78 8.18 5.27
CA ILE A 173 -12.60 8.32 4.06
C ILE A 173 -13.79 9.23 4.33
N GLY A 174 -13.97 10.25 3.48
CA GLY A 174 -15.14 11.13 3.49
C GLY A 174 -16.33 10.52 2.78
N ALA A 175 -17.43 10.29 3.48
CA ALA A 175 -18.71 9.91 2.90
C ALA A 175 -19.57 11.16 2.71
N ILE A 176 -19.61 11.70 1.48
CA ILE A 176 -20.23 12.99 1.18
C ILE A 176 -21.66 12.78 0.66
N GLY A 177 -22.63 13.08 1.49
CA GLY A 177 -24.04 12.85 1.28
C GLY A 177 -24.53 11.49 1.81
N ALA A 178 -25.76 11.11 1.44
CA ALA A 178 -26.35 9.84 1.81
C ALA A 178 -26.39 8.89 0.61
N ARG A 179 -26.27 7.59 0.85
CA ARG A 179 -26.38 6.58 -0.20
C ARG A 179 -27.74 6.72 -0.92
N THR A 180 -27.74 6.70 -2.24
CA THR A 180 -28.96 6.65 -3.04
C THR A 180 -29.78 5.42 -2.67
N THR A 181 -31.08 5.59 -2.41
CA THR A 181 -31.94 4.54 -1.82
C THR A 181 -31.91 3.23 -2.61
N ALA A 182 -31.91 3.30 -3.95
CA ALA A 182 -31.91 2.14 -4.83
C ALA A 182 -30.55 1.40 -4.87
N PHE A 183 -29.43 2.06 -4.50
CA PHE A 183 -28.07 1.52 -4.61
C PHE A 183 -27.70 0.66 -3.41
N LYS A 184 -28.37 -0.49 -3.27
CA LYS A 184 -28.05 -1.44 -2.20
C LYS A 184 -26.69 -2.11 -2.39
N THR A 185 -26.15 -2.09 -3.60
CA THR A 185 -24.86 -2.69 -3.95
C THR A 185 -23.68 -1.97 -3.28
N VAL A 186 -23.79 -0.65 -3.02
CA VAL A 186 -22.74 0.14 -2.35
C VAL A 186 -22.93 0.27 -0.83
N ARG A 187 -23.73 -0.63 -0.23
CA ARG A 187 -23.84 -0.67 1.24
C ARG A 187 -22.54 -1.11 1.87
N VAL A 188 -22.21 -0.51 3.00
CA VAL A 188 -21.00 -0.81 3.74
C VAL A 188 -21.33 -1.07 5.23
N ASP A 189 -20.53 -1.89 5.87
CA ASP A 189 -20.48 -2.05 7.32
C ASP A 189 -19.34 -1.16 7.85
N GLU A 190 -19.67 0.04 8.30
CA GLU A 190 -18.70 1.00 8.83
C GLU A 190 -17.95 0.45 10.05
N THR A 191 -18.59 -0.38 10.87
CA THR A 191 -17.92 -0.98 12.03
C THR A 191 -16.90 -2.04 11.61
N ALA A 192 -17.12 -2.72 10.48
CA ALA A 192 -16.12 -3.60 9.88
C ALA A 192 -14.92 -2.82 9.35
N LEU A 193 -15.14 -1.68 8.70
CA LEU A 193 -14.08 -0.77 8.25
C LEU A 193 -13.27 -0.24 9.43
N GLN A 194 -13.93 0.21 10.49
CA GLN A 194 -13.27 0.72 11.70
C GLN A 194 -12.39 -0.35 12.37
N ARG A 195 -12.84 -1.60 12.42
CA ARG A 195 -12.00 -2.73 12.91
C ARG A 195 -10.77 -2.99 12.04
N ALA A 196 -10.82 -2.61 10.79
CA ALA A 196 -9.69 -2.69 9.85
C ALA A 196 -8.81 -1.41 9.85
N GLY A 197 -9.06 -0.44 10.73
CA GLY A 197 -8.32 0.82 10.81
C GLY A 197 -8.79 1.89 9.84
N ILE A 198 -9.96 1.71 9.20
CA ILE A 198 -10.54 2.66 8.25
C ILE A 198 -11.66 3.43 8.95
N ASN A 199 -11.49 4.74 9.08
CA ASN A 199 -12.49 5.63 9.65
C ASN A 199 -13.34 6.28 8.54
N VAL A 200 -14.65 6.41 8.78
CA VAL A 200 -15.60 7.03 7.85
C VAL A 200 -16.12 8.34 8.44
N GLU A 201 -15.81 9.46 7.78
CA GLU A 201 -16.31 10.80 8.12
C GLU A 201 -17.53 11.12 7.26
N THR A 202 -18.71 11.22 7.89
CA THR A 202 -19.96 11.50 7.19
C THR A 202 -20.20 13.01 7.10
N ILE A 203 -20.31 13.52 5.87
CA ILE A 203 -20.49 14.95 5.57
C ILE A 203 -21.81 15.12 4.79
N ASP A 204 -22.71 15.94 5.29
CA ASP A 204 -24.00 16.17 4.64
C ASP A 204 -23.87 17.06 3.39
N LEU A 205 -24.65 16.80 2.34
CA LEU A 205 -24.65 17.62 1.13
C LEU A 205 -25.13 19.07 1.40
N SER A 206 -25.94 19.29 2.43
CA SER A 206 -26.37 20.66 2.79
C SER A 206 -25.18 21.52 3.23
N GLU A 207 -24.19 20.93 3.91
CA GLU A 207 -22.94 21.61 4.25
C GLU A 207 -22.13 21.93 2.99
N VAL A 208 -22.01 20.99 2.05
CA VAL A 208 -21.32 21.21 0.77
C VAL A 208 -21.97 22.37 0.03
N PHE A 209 -23.31 22.40 -0.07
CA PHE A 209 -24.03 23.46 -0.75
C PHE A 209 -23.87 24.81 -0.06
N ALA A 210 -23.92 24.87 1.27
CA ALA A 210 -23.70 26.10 2.02
C ALA A 210 -22.28 26.65 1.82
N ARG A 211 -21.26 25.76 1.84
CA ARG A 211 -19.88 26.16 1.57
C ARG A 211 -19.68 26.66 0.14
N MET A 212 -20.31 26.02 -0.85
CA MET A 212 -20.28 26.49 -2.25
C MET A 212 -20.90 27.91 -2.41
N GLN A 213 -22.03 28.18 -1.74
CA GLN A 213 -22.67 29.49 -1.77
C GLN A 213 -21.85 30.58 -1.08
N ALA A 214 -21.11 30.24 -0.04
CA ALA A 214 -20.26 31.17 0.69
C ALA A 214 -18.83 31.30 0.09
N MET A 215 -18.52 30.55 -0.98
CA MET A 215 -17.17 30.53 -1.56
C MET A 215 -16.83 31.88 -2.19
N PRO A 216 -15.70 32.52 -1.85
CA PRO A 216 -15.25 33.76 -2.47
C PRO A 216 -15.04 33.62 -3.98
N GLU A 217 -15.47 34.60 -4.75
CA GLU A 217 -15.39 34.59 -6.22
C GLU A 217 -13.95 34.39 -6.72
N GLU A 218 -12.98 35.02 -6.07
CA GLU A 218 -11.55 34.87 -6.40
C GLU A 218 -11.11 33.40 -6.35
N ARG A 219 -11.53 32.65 -5.33
CA ARG A 219 -11.23 31.23 -5.21
C ARG A 219 -11.90 30.42 -6.31
N ILE A 220 -13.16 30.73 -6.62
CA ILE A 220 -13.90 30.04 -7.69
C ILE A 220 -13.22 30.27 -9.05
N LEU A 221 -12.79 31.50 -9.36
CA LEU A 221 -12.11 31.81 -10.61
C LEU A 221 -10.76 31.06 -10.72
N LYS A 222 -9.99 31.00 -9.64
CA LYS A 222 -8.74 30.22 -9.60
C LYS A 222 -8.97 28.72 -9.78
N ALA A 223 -9.99 28.17 -9.15
CA ALA A 223 -10.35 26.75 -9.30
C ALA A 223 -10.86 26.44 -10.72
N LYS A 224 -11.53 27.39 -11.37
CA LYS A 224 -11.95 27.26 -12.77
C LYS A 224 -10.76 27.04 -13.71
N GLU A 225 -9.62 27.70 -13.47
CA GLU A 225 -8.40 27.47 -14.26
C GLU A 225 -7.91 26.03 -14.12
N LYS A 226 -7.95 25.46 -12.91
CA LYS A 226 -7.60 24.03 -12.67
C LYS A 226 -8.55 23.10 -13.42
N VAL A 227 -9.87 23.38 -13.38
CA VAL A 227 -10.90 22.58 -14.05
C VAL A 227 -10.70 22.60 -15.57
N LEU A 228 -10.44 23.78 -16.14
CA LEU A 228 -10.22 23.95 -17.59
C LEU A 228 -8.89 23.34 -18.06
N ALA A 229 -7.90 23.17 -17.17
CA ALA A 229 -6.63 22.52 -17.51
C ALA A 229 -6.77 20.99 -17.71
N VAL A 230 -7.83 20.38 -17.16
CA VAL A 230 -8.03 18.92 -17.24
C VAL A 230 -8.79 18.50 -18.50
N THR A 231 -9.75 19.32 -18.97
CA THR A 231 -10.55 19.00 -20.14
C THR A 231 -11.12 20.25 -20.80
N ASP A 232 -11.36 20.17 -22.10
CA ASP A 232 -12.07 21.18 -22.86
C ASP A 232 -13.58 20.99 -22.69
N PHE A 233 -14.24 21.98 -22.14
CA PHE A 233 -15.70 22.01 -21.97
C PHE A 233 -16.45 22.58 -23.19
N GLY A 234 -15.72 23.00 -24.24
CA GLY A 234 -16.32 23.59 -25.43
C GLY A 234 -17.26 24.79 -25.11
N ASN A 235 -18.50 24.74 -25.58
CA ASN A 235 -19.50 25.79 -25.39
C ASN A 235 -20.37 25.58 -24.12
N TRP A 236 -19.83 24.97 -23.05
CA TRP A 236 -20.59 24.85 -21.80
C TRP A 236 -20.92 26.21 -21.18
N PRO A 237 -22.12 26.36 -20.54
CA PRO A 237 -22.49 27.60 -19.87
C PRO A 237 -21.50 27.93 -18.75
N GLU A 238 -21.01 29.17 -18.72
CA GLU A 238 -20.09 29.71 -17.71
C GLU A 238 -20.55 29.45 -16.29
N GLU A 239 -21.86 29.63 -16.02
CA GLU A 239 -22.47 29.36 -14.72
C GLU A 239 -22.20 27.90 -14.23
N LYS A 240 -22.26 26.95 -15.15
CA LYS A 240 -22.00 25.54 -14.83
C LYS A 240 -20.52 25.27 -14.48
N LEU A 241 -19.60 25.91 -15.20
CA LEU A 241 -18.17 25.84 -14.93
C LEU A 241 -17.83 26.44 -13.56
N LEU A 242 -18.43 27.59 -13.21
CA LEU A 242 -18.23 28.21 -11.90
C LEU A 242 -18.74 27.30 -10.76
N LYS A 243 -19.86 26.60 -10.96
CA LYS A 243 -20.38 25.63 -9.98
C LYS A 243 -19.44 24.41 -9.81
N ILE A 244 -18.89 23.87 -10.91
CA ILE A 244 -17.90 22.80 -10.85
C ILE A 244 -16.65 23.28 -10.10
N ALA A 245 -16.18 24.50 -10.38
CA ALA A 245 -15.03 25.10 -9.72
C ALA A 245 -15.28 25.33 -8.21
N ALA A 246 -16.45 25.85 -7.84
CA ALA A 246 -16.83 26.01 -6.44
C ALA A 246 -16.88 24.66 -5.70
N LEU A 247 -17.46 23.63 -6.33
CA LEU A 247 -17.47 22.27 -5.76
C LEU A 247 -16.06 21.74 -5.58
N GLN A 248 -15.15 21.95 -6.53
CA GLN A 248 -13.75 21.52 -6.43
C GLN A 248 -13.08 22.10 -5.18
N GLU A 249 -13.18 23.41 -4.95
CA GLU A 249 -12.59 24.06 -3.78
C GLU A 249 -13.18 23.54 -2.47
N VAL A 250 -14.51 23.31 -2.42
CA VAL A 250 -15.16 22.74 -1.22
C VAL A 250 -14.65 21.34 -0.93
N LEU A 251 -14.51 20.49 -1.95
CA LEU A 251 -14.02 19.13 -1.77
C LEU A 251 -12.53 19.10 -1.32
N GLU A 252 -11.70 20.00 -1.88
CA GLU A 252 -10.31 20.15 -1.44
C GLU A 252 -10.22 20.67 0.02
N ASP A 253 -11.08 21.60 0.41
CA ASP A 253 -11.14 22.11 1.80
C ASP A 253 -11.56 21.00 2.77
N LEU A 254 -12.59 20.22 2.43
CA LEU A 254 -13.03 19.07 3.22
C LEU A 254 -11.93 18.00 3.35
N ALA A 255 -11.21 17.73 2.25
CA ALA A 255 -10.09 16.79 2.30
C ALA A 255 -9.02 17.21 3.30
N LYS A 256 -8.69 18.50 3.36
CA LYS A 256 -7.71 19.05 4.29
C LYS A 256 -8.23 19.08 5.73
N GLU A 257 -9.46 19.56 5.93
CA GLU A 257 -10.08 19.74 7.24
C GLU A 257 -10.23 18.43 7.99
N TYR A 258 -10.68 17.37 7.30
CA TYR A 258 -10.89 16.05 7.87
C TYR A 258 -9.73 15.08 7.64
N ALA A 259 -8.61 15.56 7.07
CA ALA A 259 -7.45 14.73 6.70
C ALA A 259 -7.86 13.47 5.92
N LEU A 260 -8.65 13.65 4.86
CA LEU A 260 -9.20 12.54 4.07
C LEU A 260 -8.17 11.97 3.10
N ASP A 261 -7.98 10.66 3.14
CA ASP A 261 -7.17 9.89 2.18
C ASP A 261 -7.97 9.48 0.94
N ALA A 262 -9.29 9.41 1.08
CA ALA A 262 -10.24 9.09 0.01
C ALA A 262 -11.59 9.74 0.25
N MET A 263 -12.44 9.74 -0.78
CA MET A 263 -13.82 10.22 -0.70
C MET A 263 -14.77 9.29 -1.45
N ALA A 264 -16.02 9.26 -1.01
CA ALA A 264 -17.14 8.76 -1.78
C ALA A 264 -18.22 9.85 -1.83
N ILE A 265 -18.61 10.29 -3.02
CA ILE A 265 -19.55 11.39 -3.17
C ILE A 265 -20.86 10.93 -3.79
N ARG A 266 -21.99 11.32 -3.18
CA ARG A 266 -23.31 11.15 -3.78
C ARG A 266 -23.45 12.02 -5.01
N CYS A 267 -23.42 11.44 -6.21
CA CYS A 267 -23.50 12.18 -7.45
C CYS A 267 -24.94 12.48 -7.87
N TRP A 268 -25.88 11.56 -7.71
CA TRP A 268 -27.28 11.75 -8.15
C TRP A 268 -28.32 11.24 -7.15
N PRO A 269 -29.54 11.86 -7.24
CA PRO A 269 -29.90 12.97 -8.15
C PRO A 269 -29.63 14.39 -7.59
N GLU A 270 -29.17 14.53 -6.33
CA GLU A 270 -29.17 15.80 -5.59
C GLU A 270 -28.28 16.89 -6.21
N LEU A 271 -27.09 16.55 -6.71
CA LEU A 271 -26.21 17.52 -7.36
C LEU A 271 -26.83 18.03 -8.67
N GLN A 272 -27.45 17.15 -9.45
CA GLN A 272 -28.13 17.56 -10.69
C GLN A 272 -29.38 18.39 -10.42
N THR A 273 -30.21 17.97 -9.45
CA THR A 273 -31.49 18.66 -9.18
C THR A 273 -31.34 19.96 -8.45
N ASN A 274 -30.42 20.09 -7.49
CA ASN A 274 -30.25 21.29 -6.67
C ASN A 274 -29.26 22.29 -7.26
N ILE A 275 -28.19 21.80 -7.92
CA ILE A 275 -27.11 22.66 -8.44
C ILE A 275 -27.03 22.59 -9.96
N GLY A 276 -27.50 21.53 -10.58
CA GLY A 276 -27.52 21.33 -12.03
C GLY A 276 -26.18 20.94 -12.63
N ILE A 277 -25.30 20.25 -11.85
CA ILE A 277 -24.02 19.71 -12.28
C ILE A 277 -23.86 18.27 -11.84
N ALA A 278 -22.95 17.54 -12.50
CA ALA A 278 -22.43 16.23 -12.04
C ALA A 278 -20.98 16.40 -11.59
N PRO A 279 -20.51 15.66 -10.55
CA PRO A 279 -19.20 15.86 -9.97
C PRO A 279 -18.08 15.08 -10.71
N CYS A 280 -18.34 14.50 -11.89
CA CYS A 280 -17.41 13.58 -12.56
C CYS A 280 -16.03 14.22 -12.82
N THR A 281 -15.98 15.49 -13.25
CA THR A 281 -14.72 16.21 -13.42
C THR A 281 -13.99 16.42 -12.10
N ASN A 282 -14.73 16.77 -11.03
CA ASN A 282 -14.17 16.95 -9.69
C ASN A 282 -13.57 15.63 -9.17
N VAL A 283 -14.29 14.53 -9.36
CA VAL A 283 -13.80 13.17 -9.01
C VAL A 283 -12.50 12.86 -9.74
N GLY A 284 -12.41 13.15 -11.03
CA GLY A 284 -11.19 12.98 -11.82
C GLY A 284 -10.03 13.80 -11.28
N ILE A 285 -10.24 15.09 -11.00
CA ILE A 285 -9.21 15.99 -10.46
C ILE A 285 -8.70 15.50 -9.09
N LEU A 286 -9.60 15.10 -8.20
CA LEU A 286 -9.22 14.58 -6.87
C LEU A 286 -8.40 13.30 -6.97
N ASN A 287 -8.76 12.39 -7.90
CA ASN A 287 -7.98 11.19 -8.16
C ASN A 287 -6.56 11.52 -8.65
N GLU A 288 -6.39 12.47 -9.56
CA GLU A 288 -5.07 12.94 -10.01
C GLU A 288 -4.27 13.60 -8.87
N MET A 289 -4.94 14.23 -7.90
CA MET A 289 -4.32 14.78 -6.69
C MET A 289 -3.95 13.70 -5.66
N GLY A 290 -4.25 12.42 -5.91
CA GLY A 290 -3.98 11.30 -5.02
C GLY A 290 -5.04 11.08 -3.94
N ILE A 291 -6.18 11.79 -4.00
CA ILE A 291 -7.34 11.58 -3.14
C ILE A 291 -8.32 10.66 -3.86
N ALA A 292 -8.25 9.36 -3.56
CA ALA A 292 -9.08 8.36 -4.23
C ALA A 292 -10.57 8.64 -4.03
N THR A 293 -11.26 9.06 -5.08
CA THR A 293 -12.64 9.52 -5.00
C THR A 293 -13.56 8.68 -5.89
N ALA A 294 -14.57 8.06 -5.29
CA ALA A 294 -15.61 7.28 -5.97
C ALA A 294 -16.93 8.07 -6.05
N CYS A 295 -17.70 7.88 -7.13
CA CYS A 295 -19.08 8.39 -7.23
C CYS A 295 -20.08 7.47 -6.50
N GLU A 296 -21.36 7.84 -6.50
CA GLU A 296 -22.51 7.06 -5.98
C GLU A 296 -22.46 6.75 -4.47
N LEU A 297 -21.60 7.43 -3.73
CA LEU A 297 -21.27 7.12 -2.34
C LEU A 297 -20.71 5.69 -2.18
N ASP A 298 -19.91 5.24 -3.14
CA ASP A 298 -19.32 3.92 -3.13
C ASP A 298 -18.03 3.89 -2.30
N ILE A 299 -18.20 3.83 -0.97
CA ILE A 299 -17.12 3.74 0.01
C ILE A 299 -16.22 2.51 -0.26
N PRO A 300 -16.74 1.30 -0.50
CA PRO A 300 -15.90 0.14 -0.78
C PRO A 300 -14.98 0.34 -1.98
N ASN A 301 -15.49 0.91 -3.09
CA ASN A 301 -14.65 1.19 -4.25
C ASN A 301 -13.65 2.33 -4.00
N ALA A 302 -13.99 3.37 -3.24
CA ALA A 302 -13.01 4.40 -2.85
C ALA A 302 -11.83 3.78 -2.05
N VAL A 303 -12.11 2.87 -1.12
CA VAL A 303 -11.09 2.09 -0.39
C VAL A 303 -10.22 1.28 -1.35
N MET A 304 -10.84 0.56 -2.31
CA MET A 304 -10.12 -0.22 -3.31
C MET A 304 -9.29 0.64 -4.26
N MET A 305 -9.81 1.80 -4.70
CA MET A 305 -9.08 2.76 -5.53
C MET A 305 -7.84 3.28 -4.80
N ARG A 306 -7.95 3.56 -3.50
CA ARG A 306 -6.79 3.97 -2.68
C ARG A 306 -5.75 2.86 -2.61
N ALA A 307 -6.17 1.63 -2.33
CA ALA A 307 -5.27 0.48 -2.30
C ALA A 307 -4.56 0.27 -3.64
N GLN A 308 -5.29 0.37 -4.76
CA GLN A 308 -4.71 0.27 -6.11
C GLN A 308 -3.73 1.40 -6.42
N ALA A 309 -4.06 2.64 -6.02
CA ALA A 309 -3.18 3.79 -6.18
C ALA A 309 -1.88 3.61 -5.40
N LEU A 310 -1.94 3.11 -4.18
CA LEU A 310 -0.77 2.78 -3.36
C LEU A 310 0.06 1.65 -3.96
N ALA A 311 -0.60 0.62 -4.51
CA ALA A 311 0.10 -0.50 -5.16
C ALA A 311 0.86 -0.06 -6.41
N GLY A 312 0.20 0.67 -7.30
CA GLY A 312 0.72 1.06 -8.60
C GLY A 312 1.49 2.38 -8.63
N ASP A 313 1.49 3.13 -7.51
CA ASP A 313 2.01 4.52 -7.41
C ASP A 313 1.41 5.45 -8.48
N ARG A 314 0.12 5.26 -8.79
CA ARG A 314 -0.66 5.98 -9.81
C ARG A 314 -2.11 6.11 -9.38
N PRO A 315 -2.85 7.15 -9.85
CA PRO A 315 -4.28 7.28 -9.58
C PRO A 315 -5.08 6.05 -9.99
N GLY A 316 -6.06 5.67 -9.16
CA GLY A 316 -7.05 4.65 -9.49
C GLY A 316 -8.25 5.26 -10.23
N THR A 317 -8.99 4.47 -10.99
CA THR A 317 -10.19 4.91 -11.71
C THR A 317 -11.33 3.93 -11.49
N LEU A 318 -12.52 4.45 -11.19
CA LEU A 318 -13.76 3.70 -11.13
C LEU A 318 -14.52 3.85 -12.45
N LEU A 319 -14.90 2.74 -13.06
CA LEU A 319 -15.63 2.69 -14.34
C LEU A 319 -16.87 1.81 -14.25
N ASP A 320 -17.90 2.16 -15.02
CA ASP A 320 -19.10 1.37 -15.19
C ASP A 320 -19.04 0.44 -16.41
N PHE A 321 -19.59 -0.74 -16.27
CA PHE A 321 -19.93 -1.62 -17.38
C PHE A 321 -21.35 -1.34 -17.82
N ASN A 322 -21.57 -0.35 -18.69
CA ASN A 322 -22.90 0.10 -19.05
C ASN A 322 -23.42 -0.42 -20.39
N ASN A 323 -22.58 -1.08 -21.18
CA ASN A 323 -22.97 -1.65 -22.46
C ASN A 323 -22.31 -3.00 -22.74
N ASN A 324 -23.05 -3.84 -23.48
CA ASN A 324 -22.56 -5.08 -24.06
C ASN A 324 -23.00 -5.13 -25.53
N TYR A 325 -22.04 -5.15 -26.45
CA TYR A 325 -22.28 -5.20 -27.90
C TYR A 325 -22.16 -6.64 -28.47
N GLY A 326 -22.55 -7.63 -27.69
CA GLY A 326 -22.51 -9.06 -28.07
C GLY A 326 -21.07 -9.58 -28.17
N SER A 327 -20.75 -10.24 -29.29
CA SER A 327 -19.44 -10.84 -29.51
C SER A 327 -18.38 -9.88 -30.08
N SER A 328 -18.73 -8.60 -30.30
CA SER A 328 -17.78 -7.61 -30.81
C SER A 328 -16.66 -7.36 -29.81
N LYS A 329 -15.42 -7.56 -30.24
CA LYS A 329 -14.22 -7.31 -29.40
C LYS A 329 -13.74 -5.85 -29.45
N ASP A 330 -14.28 -5.06 -30.38
CA ASP A 330 -13.81 -3.70 -30.71
C ASP A 330 -14.73 -2.62 -30.13
N LYS A 331 -15.64 -2.98 -29.21
CA LYS A 331 -16.63 -2.07 -28.63
C LYS A 331 -16.76 -2.28 -27.14
#